data_f3d978d3547a315e79e4550f0d1f6a44
#
_entry.id   f3d978d3547a315e79e4550f0d1f6a44
#
_cell.length_a   1.000
_cell.length_b   1.000
_cell.length_c   1.000
_cell.angle_alpha   90.00
_cell.angle_beta   90.00
_cell.angle_gamma   90.00
#
_symmetry.space_group_name_H-M   'P 1'
#
loop_
_entity.id
_entity.type
_entity.pdbx_description
1 polymer ?
#
loop_
_entity_poly.entity_id
_entity_poly.type
_entity_poly.pdbx_seq_one_letter_code
_entity_poly.pdbx_strand_id
1 'polypeptide(L)'
;VFCSVVPLAARLPRMSIAQQPLAEDERNDLRSAGIVLAASAMAILRGMTGFTLFLVAFWLRREDAATIWFGLMVAASAIGALIGAVAAPLLRRLVREEYLLGGVLTIASAVGFFATFPGDRTAVLAFVMSVGFAAGLGKLSFDAIVQRDAPTANQGRSFARFETRFQLFWVLGALIPVIAPNGVLPLRAGLIILALSSGIAAFLYLGGLVALARGKRTPSRVIADQVWTEARYRKLSSRMPRWLKRMIPTPSQQETDQS
;
A
#
# COMPACT_ATOMS: atom_id res chain seq x y z
N VAL A 1 -14.53 -27.07 -7.43
CA VAL A 1 -14.91 -25.72 -7.93
C VAL A 1 -13.86 -25.17 -8.91
N PHE A 2 -12.53 -25.28 -8.62
CA PHE A 2 -11.50 -24.76 -9.54
C PHE A 2 -11.38 -25.51 -10.86
N CYS A 3 -11.58 -26.84 -10.89
CA CYS A 3 -11.49 -27.65 -12.12
C CYS A 3 -12.59 -27.39 -13.14
N SER A 4 -13.72 -26.83 -12.74
CA SER A 4 -14.83 -26.49 -13.67
C SER A 4 -14.67 -25.13 -14.35
N VAL A 5 -13.83 -24.25 -13.80
CA VAL A 5 -13.58 -22.90 -14.36
C VAL A 5 -12.59 -22.95 -15.54
N VAL A 6 -11.65 -23.90 -15.54
CA VAL A 6 -10.62 -24.03 -16.58
C VAL A 6 -11.21 -24.28 -17.98
N PRO A 7 -12.16 -25.22 -18.18
CA PRO A 7 -12.76 -25.42 -19.51
C PRO A 7 -13.66 -24.24 -19.94
N LEU A 8 -14.26 -23.52 -18.98
CA LEU A 8 -15.04 -22.30 -19.28
C LEU A 8 -14.14 -21.17 -19.76
N ALA A 9 -12.99 -20.97 -19.09
CA ALA A 9 -11.99 -19.98 -19.48
C ALA A 9 -11.37 -20.28 -20.85
N ALA A 10 -11.22 -21.57 -21.20
CA ALA A 10 -10.70 -22.00 -22.51
C ALA A 10 -11.69 -21.74 -23.68
N ARG A 11 -12.99 -21.57 -23.38
CA ARG A 11 -14.04 -21.25 -24.37
C ARG A 11 -14.22 -19.75 -24.59
N LEU A 12 -13.61 -18.91 -23.78
CA LEU A 12 -13.62 -17.48 -24.03
C LEU A 12 -12.90 -17.18 -25.36
N PRO A 13 -13.50 -16.39 -26.26
CA PRO A 13 -12.83 -15.99 -27.47
C PRO A 13 -11.50 -15.35 -27.05
N ARG A 14 -10.39 -15.81 -27.60
CA ARG A 14 -9.09 -15.17 -27.48
C ARG A 14 -9.20 -13.81 -28.15
N MET A 15 -9.79 -12.84 -27.46
CA MET A 15 -9.55 -11.46 -27.82
C MET A 15 -8.05 -11.26 -27.63
N SER A 16 -7.32 -11.22 -28.73
CA SER A 16 -5.99 -10.64 -28.75
C SER A 16 -6.21 -9.18 -28.40
N ILE A 17 -6.16 -8.88 -27.11
CA ILE A 17 -5.96 -7.51 -26.65
C ILE A 17 -4.62 -7.15 -27.23
N ALA A 18 -4.65 -6.56 -28.43
CA ALA A 18 -3.45 -6.01 -29.05
C ALA A 18 -2.78 -5.21 -27.95
N GLN A 19 -1.54 -5.54 -27.64
CA GLN A 19 -0.73 -4.79 -26.67
C GLN A 19 -0.37 -3.46 -27.32
N GLN A 20 -1.40 -2.63 -27.58
CA GLN A 20 -1.17 -1.27 -27.98
C GLN A 20 -0.41 -0.60 -26.83
N PRO A 21 0.74 0.01 -27.09
CA PRO A 21 1.39 0.81 -26.09
C PRO A 21 0.37 1.83 -25.58
N LEU A 22 0.37 2.06 -24.26
CA LEU A 22 -0.46 3.10 -23.66
C LEU A 22 -0.24 4.39 -24.43
N ALA A 23 -1.31 5.06 -24.86
CA ALA A 23 -1.22 6.41 -25.39
C ALA A 23 -0.44 7.27 -24.39
N GLU A 24 0.34 8.22 -24.88
CA GLU A 24 1.17 9.08 -24.01
C GLU A 24 0.30 9.83 -23.00
N ASP A 25 -0.87 10.30 -23.42
CA ASP A 25 -1.84 10.98 -22.55
C ASP A 25 -2.35 10.05 -21.43
N GLU A 26 -2.76 8.83 -21.75
CA GLU A 26 -3.16 7.83 -20.76
C GLU A 26 -2.05 7.52 -19.77
N ARG A 27 -0.81 7.48 -20.25
CA ARG A 27 0.36 7.24 -19.40
C ARG A 27 0.66 8.42 -18.49
N ASN A 28 0.46 9.64 -18.95
CA ASN A 28 0.63 10.88 -18.19
C ASN A 28 -0.46 11.03 -17.12
N ASP A 29 -1.71 10.75 -17.44
CA ASP A 29 -2.83 10.79 -16.52
C ASP A 29 -2.63 9.82 -15.36
N LEU A 30 -2.26 8.56 -15.66
CA LEU A 30 -1.98 7.54 -14.64
C LEU A 30 -0.72 7.81 -13.81
N ARG A 31 0.16 8.70 -14.28
CA ARG A 31 1.34 9.20 -13.56
C ARG A 31 1.09 10.51 -12.83
N SER A 32 -0.14 11.02 -12.83
CA SER A 32 -0.47 12.20 -12.05
C SER A 32 -0.02 12.02 -10.60
N ALA A 33 0.44 13.10 -9.98
CA ALA A 33 0.99 13.03 -8.62
C ALA A 33 -0.04 12.52 -7.61
N GLY A 34 -1.33 12.82 -7.82
CA GLY A 34 -2.44 12.35 -6.98
C GLY A 34 -2.62 10.85 -7.05
N ILE A 35 -2.67 10.28 -8.26
CA ILE A 35 -2.83 8.81 -8.44
C ILE A 35 -1.62 8.06 -7.89
N VAL A 36 -0.40 8.53 -8.15
CA VAL A 36 0.81 7.88 -7.64
C VAL A 36 0.85 7.90 -6.12
N LEU A 37 0.46 9.02 -5.51
CA LEU A 37 0.38 9.14 -4.05
C LEU A 37 -0.68 8.18 -3.47
N ALA A 38 -1.88 8.15 -4.05
CA ALA A 38 -2.95 7.24 -3.63
C ALA A 38 -2.57 5.76 -3.84
N ALA A 39 -1.91 5.42 -4.95
CA ALA A 39 -1.42 4.08 -5.21
C ALA A 39 -0.36 3.62 -4.21
N SER A 40 0.54 4.52 -3.76
CA SER A 40 1.52 4.18 -2.74
C SER A 40 0.88 3.91 -1.38
N ALA A 41 -0.10 4.74 -0.97
CA ALA A 41 -0.86 4.52 0.25
C ALA A 41 -1.63 3.19 0.21
N MET A 42 -2.28 2.88 -0.92
CA MET A 42 -3.00 1.61 -1.11
C MET A 42 -2.06 0.40 -1.11
N ALA A 43 -0.86 0.52 -1.70
CA ALA A 43 0.15 -0.54 -1.69
C ALA A 43 0.60 -0.88 -0.26
N ILE A 44 0.85 0.15 0.57
CA ILE A 44 1.20 -0.04 1.99
C ILE A 44 0.04 -0.71 2.72
N LEU A 45 -1.20 -0.26 2.52
CA LEU A 45 -2.37 -0.85 3.13
C LEU A 45 -2.54 -2.35 2.76
N ARG A 46 -2.26 -2.71 1.50
CA ARG A 46 -2.22 -4.12 1.06
C ARG A 46 -1.10 -4.91 1.73
N GLY A 47 0.09 -4.34 1.86
CA GLY A 47 1.19 -4.95 2.62
C GLY A 47 0.80 -5.20 4.08
N MET A 48 0.12 -4.25 4.71
CA MET A 48 -0.38 -4.40 6.08
C MET A 48 -1.39 -5.54 6.22
N THR A 49 -2.30 -5.71 5.26
CA THR A 49 -3.27 -6.83 5.31
C THR A 49 -2.57 -8.18 5.23
N GLY A 50 -1.56 -8.33 4.36
CA GLY A 50 -0.74 -9.54 4.27
C GLY A 50 0.05 -9.80 5.56
N PHE A 51 0.73 -8.78 6.07
CA PHE A 51 1.47 -8.86 7.33
C PHE A 51 0.57 -9.28 8.50
N THR A 52 -0.59 -8.62 8.65
CA THR A 52 -1.54 -8.88 9.73
C THR A 52 -2.02 -10.33 9.70
N LEU A 53 -2.37 -10.84 8.52
CA LEU A 53 -2.85 -12.21 8.37
C LEU A 53 -1.84 -13.23 8.90
N PHE A 54 -0.58 -13.13 8.48
CA PHE A 54 0.45 -14.08 8.88
C PHE A 54 0.91 -13.86 10.33
N LEU A 55 1.03 -12.62 10.79
CA LEU A 55 1.35 -12.32 12.19
C LEU A 55 0.33 -12.99 13.14
N VAL A 56 -0.96 -12.78 12.88
CA VAL A 56 -2.03 -13.30 13.71
C VAL A 56 -2.13 -14.82 13.60
N ALA A 57 -1.97 -15.40 12.40
CA ALA A 57 -1.98 -16.85 12.22
C ALA A 57 -0.83 -17.53 12.99
N PHE A 58 0.39 -17.00 12.91
CA PHE A 58 1.51 -17.55 13.67
C PHE A 58 1.39 -17.33 15.18
N TRP A 59 0.85 -16.20 15.60
CA TRP A 59 0.59 -15.96 17.02
C TRP A 59 -0.43 -16.93 17.58
N LEU A 60 -1.60 -17.10 16.94
CA LEU A 60 -2.63 -18.04 17.37
C LEU A 60 -2.10 -19.49 17.41
N ARG A 61 -1.28 -19.87 16.43
CA ARG A 61 -0.68 -21.21 16.41
C ARG A 61 0.25 -21.45 17.59
N ARG A 62 1.00 -20.44 18.03
CA ARG A 62 1.91 -20.54 19.19
C ARG A 62 1.20 -20.56 20.54
N GLU A 63 0.07 -19.88 20.60
CA GLU A 63 -0.80 -19.87 21.78
C GLU A 63 -1.65 -21.15 21.89
N ASP A 64 -1.45 -22.14 21.02
CA ASP A 64 -2.29 -23.34 20.88
C ASP A 64 -3.79 -22.99 20.89
N ALA A 65 -4.14 -21.89 20.23
CA ALA A 65 -5.48 -21.36 20.21
C ALA A 65 -6.43 -22.33 19.49
N ALA A 66 -7.63 -22.51 20.03
CA ALA A 66 -8.67 -23.32 19.39
C ALA A 66 -8.95 -22.82 17.97
N THR A 67 -9.19 -23.74 17.04
CA THR A 67 -9.40 -23.46 15.59
C THR A 67 -10.46 -22.39 15.32
N ILE A 68 -11.43 -22.25 16.23
CA ILE A 68 -12.47 -21.22 16.12
C ILE A 68 -11.88 -19.79 16.06
N TRP A 69 -10.75 -19.52 16.73
CA TRP A 69 -10.14 -18.19 16.72
C TRP A 69 -9.59 -17.81 15.35
N PHE A 70 -9.06 -18.78 14.59
CA PHE A 70 -8.65 -18.53 13.20
C PHE A 70 -9.84 -18.12 12.34
N GLY A 71 -10.98 -18.84 12.49
CA GLY A 71 -12.22 -18.49 11.81
C GLY A 71 -12.73 -17.11 12.19
N LEU A 72 -12.72 -16.77 13.49
CA LEU A 72 -13.14 -15.46 13.98
C LEU A 72 -12.29 -14.32 13.44
N MET A 73 -10.97 -14.49 13.37
CA MET A 73 -10.08 -13.45 12.82
C MET A 73 -10.32 -13.23 11.31
N VAL A 74 -10.50 -14.31 10.55
CA VAL A 74 -10.85 -14.21 9.13
C VAL A 74 -12.22 -13.55 8.95
N ALA A 75 -13.21 -13.96 9.73
CA ALA A 75 -14.55 -13.37 9.71
C ALA A 75 -14.53 -11.89 10.09
N ALA A 76 -13.79 -11.50 11.14
CA ALA A 76 -13.64 -10.10 11.53
C ALA A 76 -13.03 -9.25 10.42
N SER A 77 -11.99 -9.75 9.74
CA SER A 77 -11.40 -9.07 8.58
C SER A 77 -12.41 -8.90 7.44
N ALA A 78 -13.15 -9.95 7.12
CA ALA A 78 -14.17 -9.92 6.06
C ALA A 78 -15.32 -8.97 6.39
N ILE A 79 -15.84 -9.03 7.63
CA ILE A 79 -16.89 -8.12 8.11
C ILE A 79 -16.40 -6.68 8.09
N GLY A 80 -15.19 -6.43 8.58
CA GLY A 80 -14.57 -5.11 8.50
C GLY A 80 -14.51 -4.59 7.07
N ALA A 81 -14.03 -5.41 6.12
CA ALA A 81 -13.94 -5.04 4.71
C ALA A 81 -15.32 -4.76 4.10
N LEU A 82 -16.34 -5.55 4.44
CA LEU A 82 -17.71 -5.33 4.00
C LEU A 82 -18.27 -4.01 4.55
N ILE A 83 -18.09 -3.76 5.85
CA ILE A 83 -18.51 -2.49 6.47
C ILE A 83 -17.81 -1.31 5.78
N GLY A 84 -16.50 -1.40 5.54
CA GLY A 84 -15.73 -0.38 4.83
C GLY A 84 -16.25 -0.12 3.41
N ALA A 85 -16.58 -1.20 2.68
CA ALA A 85 -17.14 -1.11 1.34
C ALA A 85 -18.54 -0.47 1.33
N VAL A 86 -19.41 -0.85 2.25
CA VAL A 86 -20.77 -0.27 2.38
C VAL A 86 -20.71 1.19 2.86
N ALA A 87 -19.77 1.53 3.72
CA ALA A 87 -19.60 2.90 4.21
C ALA A 87 -19.02 3.85 3.14
N ALA A 88 -18.26 3.33 2.16
CA ALA A 88 -17.58 4.16 1.17
C ALA A 88 -18.50 5.13 0.42
N PRO A 89 -19.64 4.75 -0.16
CA PRO A 89 -20.52 5.69 -0.85
C PRO A 89 -21.14 6.75 0.07
N LEU A 90 -21.38 6.44 1.33
CA LEU A 90 -21.90 7.38 2.32
C LEU A 90 -20.84 8.40 2.71
N LEU A 91 -19.65 7.93 3.03
CA LEU A 91 -18.53 8.78 3.46
C LEU A 91 -18.02 9.71 2.34
N ARG A 92 -18.07 9.28 1.08
CA ARG A 92 -17.71 10.12 -0.07
C ARG A 92 -18.65 11.32 -0.27
N ARG A 93 -19.88 11.29 0.25
CA ARG A 93 -20.77 12.43 0.22
C ARG A 93 -20.35 13.53 1.19
N LEU A 94 -19.57 13.16 2.23
CA LEU A 94 -19.15 14.05 3.31
C LEU A 94 -17.69 14.48 3.19
N VAL A 95 -16.84 13.57 2.69
CA VAL A 95 -15.38 13.73 2.67
C VAL A 95 -14.84 13.26 1.33
N ARG A 96 -13.88 14.01 0.77
CA ARG A 96 -13.21 13.63 -0.49
C ARG A 96 -12.44 12.31 -0.33
N GLU A 97 -12.38 11.53 -1.40
CA GLU A 97 -11.77 10.19 -1.43
C GLU A 97 -10.34 10.16 -0.92
N GLU A 98 -9.57 11.21 -1.20
CA GLU A 98 -8.18 11.33 -0.78
C GLU A 98 -8.06 11.37 0.76
N TYR A 99 -8.93 12.12 1.43
CA TYR A 99 -8.93 12.18 2.90
C TYR A 99 -9.45 10.87 3.52
N LEU A 100 -10.36 10.17 2.85
CA LEU A 100 -10.83 8.85 3.31
C LEU A 100 -9.66 7.84 3.33
N LEU A 101 -8.85 7.83 2.29
CA LEU A 101 -7.67 6.94 2.22
C LEU A 101 -6.63 7.28 3.32
N GLY A 102 -6.40 8.56 3.58
CA GLY A 102 -5.56 8.99 4.71
C GLY A 102 -6.16 8.62 6.07
N GLY A 103 -7.48 8.81 6.20
CA GLY A 103 -8.23 8.51 7.43
C GLY A 103 -8.17 7.04 7.82
N VAL A 104 -8.33 6.12 6.86
CA VAL A 104 -8.25 4.67 7.17
C VAL A 104 -6.86 4.23 7.61
N LEU A 105 -5.80 4.82 7.05
CA LEU A 105 -4.43 4.57 7.51
C LEU A 105 -4.23 5.08 8.94
N THR A 106 -4.77 6.25 9.27
CA THR A 106 -4.71 6.83 10.61
C THR A 106 -5.49 5.97 11.62
N ILE A 107 -6.69 5.50 11.26
CA ILE A 107 -7.50 4.61 12.11
C ILE A 107 -6.75 3.29 12.35
N ALA A 108 -6.22 2.67 11.30
CA ALA A 108 -5.46 1.43 11.42
C ALA A 108 -4.22 1.61 12.32
N SER A 109 -3.53 2.76 12.23
CA SER A 109 -2.41 3.10 13.11
C SER A 109 -2.85 3.22 14.57
N ALA A 110 -3.91 3.99 14.84
CA ALA A 110 -4.41 4.21 16.18
C ALA A 110 -4.89 2.90 16.83
N VAL A 111 -5.74 2.14 16.14
CA VAL A 111 -6.25 0.86 16.66
C VAL A 111 -5.10 -0.14 16.87
N GLY A 112 -4.13 -0.21 15.94
CA GLY A 112 -2.94 -1.04 16.08
C GLY A 112 -2.11 -0.66 17.30
N PHE A 113 -1.89 0.62 17.53
CA PHE A 113 -1.18 1.12 18.70
C PHE A 113 -1.91 0.76 20.01
N PHE A 114 -3.21 1.04 20.08
CA PHE A 114 -4.00 0.71 21.27
C PHE A 114 -4.10 -0.80 21.53
N ALA A 115 -4.14 -1.63 20.49
CA ALA A 115 -4.18 -3.08 20.63
C ALA A 115 -2.88 -3.67 21.23
N THR A 116 -1.78 -2.91 21.25
CA THR A 116 -0.51 -3.37 21.86
C THR A 116 -0.57 -3.44 23.38
N PHE A 117 -1.41 -2.63 24.04
CA PHE A 117 -1.46 -2.54 25.49
C PHE A 117 -2.08 -3.79 26.13
N PRO A 118 -3.34 -4.19 25.80
CA PRO A 118 -3.88 -5.44 26.31
C PRO A 118 -3.18 -6.65 25.67
N GLY A 119 -2.95 -6.63 24.36
CA GLY A 119 -2.33 -7.71 23.62
C GLY A 119 -3.11 -9.03 23.70
N ASP A 120 -4.39 -8.95 24.02
CA ASP A 120 -5.29 -10.09 24.12
C ASP A 120 -6.01 -10.37 22.79
N ARG A 121 -6.74 -11.49 22.75
CA ARG A 121 -7.43 -11.94 21.52
C ARG A 121 -8.52 -10.97 21.07
N THR A 122 -9.17 -10.27 22.00
CA THR A 122 -10.25 -9.32 21.68
C THR A 122 -9.69 -8.04 21.07
N ALA A 123 -8.59 -7.52 21.58
CA ALA A 123 -7.89 -6.38 21.01
C ALA A 123 -7.35 -6.68 19.60
N VAL A 124 -6.78 -7.87 19.41
CA VAL A 124 -6.32 -8.32 18.10
C VAL A 124 -7.49 -8.50 17.13
N LEU A 125 -8.64 -9.00 17.58
CA LEU A 125 -9.85 -9.11 16.76
C LEU A 125 -10.32 -7.73 16.28
N ALA A 126 -10.38 -6.75 17.19
CA ALA A 126 -10.74 -5.38 16.84
C ALA A 126 -9.74 -4.75 15.85
N PHE A 127 -8.45 -5.01 16.05
CA PHE A 127 -7.41 -4.56 15.11
C PHE A 127 -7.57 -5.18 13.74
N VAL A 128 -7.74 -6.50 13.64
CA VAL A 128 -7.95 -7.22 12.37
C VAL A 128 -9.19 -6.70 11.65
N MET A 129 -10.28 -6.45 12.38
CA MET A 129 -11.50 -5.85 11.83
C MET A 129 -11.24 -4.43 11.29
N SER A 130 -10.44 -3.62 12.00
CA SER A 130 -10.07 -2.27 11.55
C SER A 130 -9.20 -2.28 10.28
N VAL A 131 -8.27 -3.23 10.17
CA VAL A 131 -7.47 -3.43 8.96
C VAL A 131 -8.34 -3.87 7.79
N GLY A 132 -9.30 -4.78 8.03
CA GLY A 132 -10.31 -5.16 7.04
C GLY A 132 -11.12 -3.96 6.57
N PHE A 133 -11.66 -3.17 7.50
CA PHE A 133 -12.38 -1.93 7.19
C PHE A 133 -11.55 -0.97 6.35
N ALA A 134 -10.30 -0.75 6.74
CA ALA A 134 -9.37 0.09 6.00
C ALA A 134 -9.13 -0.44 4.58
N ALA A 135 -8.99 -1.76 4.40
CA ALA A 135 -8.80 -2.38 3.11
C ALA A 135 -10.03 -2.22 2.19
N GLY A 136 -11.24 -2.39 2.72
CA GLY A 136 -12.49 -2.24 1.96
C GLY A 136 -12.74 -0.79 1.55
N LEU A 137 -12.73 0.14 2.52
CA LEU A 137 -12.93 1.57 2.24
C LEU A 137 -11.81 2.14 1.38
N GLY A 138 -10.54 1.78 1.67
CA GLY A 138 -9.38 2.26 0.93
C GLY A 138 -9.39 1.83 -0.53
N LYS A 139 -9.79 0.57 -0.82
CA LYS A 139 -9.91 0.08 -2.20
C LYS A 139 -10.90 0.90 -3.01
N LEU A 140 -12.11 1.10 -2.48
CA LEU A 140 -13.14 1.86 -3.18
C LEU A 140 -12.81 3.35 -3.32
N SER A 141 -12.11 3.92 -2.33
CA SER A 141 -11.61 5.31 -2.42
C SER A 141 -10.53 5.44 -3.49
N PHE A 142 -9.59 4.51 -3.56
CA PHE A 142 -8.56 4.47 -4.60
C PHE A 142 -9.17 4.32 -6.00
N ASP A 143 -10.10 3.38 -6.17
CA ASP A 143 -10.76 3.16 -7.45
C ASP A 143 -11.48 4.42 -7.95
N ALA A 144 -12.13 5.16 -7.05
CA ALA A 144 -12.79 6.43 -7.37
C ALA A 144 -11.79 7.52 -7.77
N ILE A 145 -10.65 7.63 -7.09
CA ILE A 145 -9.57 8.57 -7.45
C ILE A 145 -9.08 8.29 -8.88
N VAL A 146 -8.80 7.02 -9.20
CA VAL A 146 -8.33 6.64 -10.53
C VAL A 146 -9.39 6.92 -11.60
N GLN A 147 -10.67 6.61 -11.33
CA GLN A 147 -11.76 6.87 -12.28
C GLN A 147 -11.97 8.36 -12.55
N ARG A 148 -11.79 9.21 -11.53
CA ARG A 148 -11.94 10.65 -11.65
C ARG A 148 -10.76 11.30 -12.36
N ASP A 149 -9.53 10.92 -11.98
CA ASP A 149 -8.30 11.61 -12.39
C ASP A 149 -7.68 11.04 -13.67
N ALA A 150 -8.14 9.87 -14.13
CA ALA A 150 -7.72 9.26 -15.41
C ALA A 150 -8.93 8.71 -16.19
N PRO A 151 -9.87 9.57 -16.62
CA PRO A 151 -11.10 9.13 -17.30
C PRO A 151 -10.83 8.51 -18.68
N THR A 152 -9.73 8.91 -19.35
CA THR A 152 -9.32 8.41 -20.68
C THR A 152 -8.59 7.07 -20.61
N ALA A 153 -8.13 6.67 -19.42
CA ALA A 153 -7.39 5.43 -19.24
C ALA A 153 -8.25 4.20 -19.56
N ASN A 154 -7.65 3.21 -20.23
CA ASN A 154 -8.28 1.89 -20.31
C ASN A 154 -8.38 1.28 -18.91
N GLN A 155 -9.55 1.45 -18.29
CA GLN A 155 -9.80 1.10 -16.90
C GLN A 155 -9.41 -0.36 -16.60
N GLY A 156 -9.80 -1.31 -17.44
CA GLY A 156 -9.49 -2.72 -17.22
C GLY A 156 -7.99 -3.00 -17.13
N ARG A 157 -7.20 -2.43 -18.05
CA ARG A 157 -5.74 -2.61 -18.06
C ARG A 157 -5.07 -1.89 -16.90
N SER A 158 -5.52 -0.70 -16.58
CA SER A 158 -4.96 0.13 -15.50
C SER A 158 -5.21 -0.50 -14.14
N PHE A 159 -6.44 -0.94 -13.88
CA PHE A 159 -6.79 -1.66 -12.65
C PHE A 159 -6.04 -2.98 -12.51
N ALA A 160 -5.90 -3.76 -13.59
CA ALA A 160 -5.11 -5.00 -13.54
C ALA A 160 -3.64 -4.74 -13.14
N ARG A 161 -3.02 -3.67 -13.64
CA ARG A 161 -1.65 -3.29 -13.27
C ARG A 161 -1.54 -2.85 -11.82
N PHE A 162 -2.47 -2.04 -11.33
CA PHE A 162 -2.49 -1.65 -9.93
C PHE A 162 -2.71 -2.85 -9.03
N GLU A 163 -3.67 -3.72 -9.37
CA GLU A 163 -3.98 -4.91 -8.59
C GLU A 163 -2.77 -5.87 -8.52
N THR A 164 -2.07 -6.09 -9.63
CA THR A 164 -0.84 -6.89 -9.64
C THR A 164 0.21 -6.33 -8.68
N ARG A 165 0.40 -5.01 -8.66
CA ARG A 165 1.33 -4.35 -7.73
C ARG A 165 0.86 -4.49 -6.28
N PHE A 166 -0.43 -4.32 -6.02
CA PHE A 166 -1.00 -4.45 -4.69
C PHE A 166 -0.88 -5.88 -4.16
N GLN A 167 -1.07 -6.89 -5.00
CA GLN A 167 -0.84 -8.29 -4.64
C GLN A 167 0.65 -8.56 -4.32
N LEU A 168 1.57 -7.96 -5.08
CA LEU A 168 2.99 -8.07 -4.76
C LEU A 168 3.31 -7.47 -3.38
N PHE A 169 2.79 -6.27 -3.07
CA PHE A 169 2.96 -5.66 -1.74
C PHE A 169 2.30 -6.50 -0.64
N TRP A 170 1.14 -7.11 -0.91
CA TRP A 170 0.49 -8.04 0.01
C TRP A 170 1.41 -9.22 0.35
N VAL A 171 2.00 -9.85 -0.67
CA VAL A 171 2.96 -10.96 -0.49
C VAL A 171 4.20 -10.50 0.28
N LEU A 172 4.77 -9.35 -0.07
CA LEU A 172 5.94 -8.80 0.63
C LEU A 172 5.62 -8.54 2.11
N GLY A 173 4.45 -7.98 2.41
CA GLY A 173 3.99 -7.80 3.78
C GLY A 173 3.82 -9.13 4.52
N ALA A 174 3.23 -10.13 3.87
CA ALA A 174 3.04 -11.47 4.43
C ALA A 174 4.37 -12.18 4.74
N LEU A 175 5.40 -11.93 3.95
CA LEU A 175 6.73 -12.53 4.16
C LEU A 175 7.42 -12.01 5.43
N ILE A 176 7.18 -10.79 5.86
CA ILE A 176 7.89 -10.20 7.01
C ILE A 176 7.76 -11.05 8.29
N PRO A 177 6.54 -11.46 8.73
CA PRO A 177 6.41 -12.34 9.89
C PRO A 177 7.03 -13.73 9.67
N VAL A 178 7.11 -14.19 8.42
CA VAL A 178 7.67 -15.51 8.07
C VAL A 178 9.19 -15.53 8.16
N ILE A 179 9.85 -14.44 7.73
CA ILE A 179 11.33 -14.36 7.65
C ILE A 179 11.92 -13.81 8.96
N ALA A 180 11.09 -13.44 9.93
CA ALA A 180 11.56 -12.89 11.19
C ALA A 180 12.61 -13.80 11.85
N PRO A 181 13.68 -13.24 12.47
CA PRO A 181 14.72 -14.02 13.11
C PRO A 181 14.11 -15.04 14.09
N ASN A 182 14.59 -16.29 14.04
CA ASN A 182 14.07 -17.43 14.80
C ASN A 182 12.62 -17.84 14.46
N GLY A 183 12.06 -17.41 13.31
CA GLY A 183 10.69 -17.72 12.91
C GLY A 183 9.62 -17.13 13.83
N VAL A 184 9.98 -16.16 14.68
CA VAL A 184 9.10 -15.70 15.76
C VAL A 184 9.12 -14.18 15.85
N LEU A 185 8.12 -13.54 15.23
CA LEU A 185 7.83 -12.14 15.53
C LEU A 185 6.84 -12.09 16.71
N PRO A 186 7.21 -11.48 17.86
CA PRO A 186 6.28 -11.30 18.97
C PRO A 186 5.07 -10.47 18.53
N LEU A 187 3.85 -10.83 18.98
CA LEU A 187 2.62 -10.13 18.61
C LEU A 187 2.74 -8.61 18.83
N ARG A 188 3.18 -8.20 20.02
CA ARG A 188 3.32 -6.77 20.36
C ARG A 188 4.28 -6.04 19.42
N ALA A 189 5.42 -6.65 19.09
CA ALA A 189 6.37 -6.07 18.13
C ALA A 189 5.74 -5.94 16.73
N GLY A 190 5.01 -6.96 16.29
CA GLY A 190 4.27 -6.93 15.02
C GLY A 190 3.21 -5.83 14.98
N LEU A 191 2.42 -5.67 16.05
CA LEU A 191 1.41 -4.60 16.16
C LEU A 191 2.06 -3.21 16.15
N ILE A 192 3.19 -3.03 16.84
CA ILE A 192 3.95 -1.76 16.83
C ILE A 192 4.45 -1.46 15.42
N ILE A 193 5.04 -2.43 14.73
CA ILE A 193 5.50 -2.26 13.34
C ILE A 193 4.35 -1.84 12.44
N LEU A 194 3.18 -2.50 12.56
CA LEU A 194 1.98 -2.16 11.78
C LEU A 194 1.47 -0.75 12.12
N ALA A 195 1.38 -0.40 13.40
CA ALA A 195 0.93 0.91 13.83
C ALA A 195 1.86 2.02 13.33
N LEU A 196 3.17 1.86 13.47
CA LEU A 196 4.16 2.83 13.02
C LEU A 196 4.18 2.95 11.48
N SER A 197 4.19 1.82 10.76
CA SER A 197 4.20 1.85 9.29
C SER A 197 2.93 2.51 8.73
N SER A 198 1.76 2.25 9.33
CA SER A 198 0.51 2.88 8.96
C SER A 198 0.49 4.37 9.31
N GLY A 199 1.01 4.74 10.48
CA GLY A 199 1.10 6.14 10.93
C GLY A 199 2.04 6.96 10.04
N ILE A 200 3.21 6.42 9.72
CA ILE A 200 4.15 7.05 8.79
C ILE A 200 3.52 7.16 7.39
N ALA A 201 2.85 6.12 6.92
CA ALA A 201 2.17 6.14 5.63
C ALA A 201 1.05 7.20 5.60
N ALA A 202 0.23 7.31 6.66
CA ALA A 202 -0.80 8.33 6.81
C ALA A 202 -0.19 9.74 6.79
N PHE A 203 0.87 9.95 7.56
CA PHE A 203 1.56 11.25 7.64
C PHE A 203 2.14 11.67 6.29
N LEU A 204 2.87 10.78 5.61
CA LEU A 204 3.45 11.05 4.30
C LEU A 204 2.37 11.27 3.23
N TYR A 205 1.28 10.51 3.30
CA TYR A 205 0.16 10.63 2.38
C TYR A 205 -0.58 11.96 2.56
N LEU A 206 -0.99 12.28 3.77
CA LEU A 206 -1.70 13.54 4.07
C LEU A 206 -0.80 14.75 3.84
N GLY A 207 0.47 14.67 4.23
CA GLY A 207 1.47 15.70 3.92
C GLY A 207 1.67 15.89 2.41
N GLY A 208 1.64 14.78 1.66
CA GLY A 208 1.67 14.81 0.20
C GLY A 208 0.45 15.50 -0.42
N LEU A 209 -0.75 15.27 0.11
CA LEU A 209 -1.97 15.97 -0.33
C LEU A 209 -1.88 17.48 -0.08
N VAL A 210 -1.42 17.88 1.10
CA VAL A 210 -1.22 19.30 1.43
C VAL A 210 -0.16 19.94 0.51
N ALA A 211 0.93 19.24 0.21
CA ALA A 211 1.95 19.73 -0.69
C ALA A 211 1.42 19.91 -2.12
N LEU A 212 0.63 18.95 -2.62
CA LEU A 212 -0.04 19.05 -3.93
C LEU A 212 -1.02 20.24 -3.98
N ALA A 213 -1.82 20.44 -2.94
CA ALA A 213 -2.76 21.55 -2.85
C ALA A 213 -2.06 22.93 -2.85
N ARG A 214 -0.80 22.99 -2.39
CA ARG A 214 0.05 24.19 -2.41
C ARG A 214 0.92 24.33 -3.64
N GLY A 215 0.77 23.46 -4.66
CA GLY A 215 1.63 23.44 -5.86
C GLY A 215 3.08 23.03 -5.60
N LYS A 216 3.39 22.46 -4.43
CA LYS A 216 4.73 22.01 -4.05
C LYS A 216 4.95 20.54 -4.43
N ARG A 217 6.22 20.16 -4.65
CA ARG A 217 6.58 18.73 -4.88
C ARG A 217 6.20 17.89 -3.63
N THR A 218 5.66 16.69 -3.87
CA THR A 218 5.29 15.79 -2.76
C THR A 218 6.54 15.27 -2.05
N PRO A 219 6.49 15.09 -0.71
CA PRO A 219 7.62 14.55 0.05
C PRO A 219 8.13 13.19 -0.47
N SER A 220 7.23 12.33 -0.91
CA SER A 220 7.58 11.03 -1.51
C SER A 220 8.36 11.15 -2.82
N ARG A 221 8.10 12.17 -3.65
CA ARG A 221 8.89 12.45 -4.86
C ARG A 221 10.26 13.02 -4.52
N VAL A 222 10.34 13.89 -3.54
CA VAL A 222 11.62 14.45 -3.10
C VAL A 222 12.53 13.32 -2.60
N ILE A 223 12.01 12.44 -1.73
CA ILE A 223 12.77 11.28 -1.23
C ILE A 223 13.15 10.33 -2.37
N ALA A 224 12.21 10.02 -3.27
CA ALA A 224 12.48 9.16 -4.41
C ALA A 224 13.56 9.75 -5.32
N ASP A 225 13.46 11.04 -5.64
CA ASP A 225 14.44 11.73 -6.49
C ASP A 225 15.84 11.73 -5.86
N GLN A 226 15.94 11.96 -4.54
CA GLN A 226 17.21 11.88 -3.81
C GLN A 226 17.80 10.47 -3.87
N VAL A 227 17.03 9.44 -3.54
CA VAL A 227 17.47 8.03 -3.57
C VAL A 227 17.89 7.61 -4.98
N TRP A 228 17.12 7.98 -6.01
CA TRP A 228 17.45 7.67 -7.40
C TRP A 228 18.67 8.42 -7.90
N THR A 229 18.85 9.67 -7.49
CA THR A 229 20.02 10.48 -7.84
C THR A 229 21.28 9.91 -7.21
N GLU A 230 21.24 9.56 -5.92
CA GLU A 230 22.36 8.91 -5.26
C GLU A 230 22.68 7.52 -5.81
N ALA A 231 21.65 6.69 -6.07
CA ALA A 231 21.84 5.38 -6.66
C ALA A 231 22.44 5.47 -8.08
N ARG A 232 21.98 6.42 -8.87
CA ARG A 232 22.52 6.69 -10.22
C ARG A 232 23.95 7.20 -10.15
N TYR A 233 24.23 8.14 -9.24
CA TYR A 233 25.58 8.65 -9.00
C TYR A 233 26.54 7.53 -8.57
N ARG A 234 26.14 6.68 -7.63
CA ARG A 234 26.93 5.53 -7.16
C ARG A 234 27.24 4.55 -8.29
N LYS A 235 26.25 4.25 -9.14
CA LYS A 235 26.41 3.37 -10.31
C LYS A 235 27.30 3.98 -11.39
N LEU A 236 27.20 5.29 -11.64
CA LEU A 236 28.05 6.00 -12.59
C LEU A 236 29.48 6.16 -12.04
N SER A 237 29.62 6.55 -10.79
CA SER A 237 30.92 6.75 -10.12
C SER A 237 31.75 5.46 -10.02
N SER A 238 31.09 4.28 -9.94
CA SER A 238 31.81 3.00 -9.94
C SER A 238 32.45 2.67 -11.29
N ARG A 239 31.96 3.26 -12.39
CA ARG A 239 32.46 3.06 -13.74
C ARG A 239 33.36 4.19 -14.25
N MET A 240 33.49 5.28 -13.49
CA MET A 240 34.29 6.45 -13.88
C MET A 240 35.75 6.33 -13.46
N PRO A 241 36.70 6.76 -14.32
CA PRO A 241 38.09 6.86 -13.95
C PRO A 241 38.33 7.92 -12.86
N ARG A 242 39.35 7.72 -12.04
CA ARG A 242 39.63 8.54 -10.82
C ARG A 242 39.75 10.04 -11.09
N TRP A 243 40.25 10.44 -12.27
CA TRP A 243 40.41 11.86 -12.63
C TRP A 243 39.06 12.56 -12.88
N LEU A 244 38.06 11.82 -13.45
CA LEU A 244 36.74 12.35 -13.73
C LEU A 244 35.90 12.50 -12.44
N LYS A 245 36.13 11.67 -11.45
CA LYS A 245 35.46 11.75 -10.12
C LYS A 245 35.77 13.04 -9.36
N ARG A 246 36.92 13.66 -9.64
CA ARG A 246 37.33 14.92 -8.99
C ARG A 246 36.69 16.16 -9.61
N MET A 247 36.12 16.04 -10.82
CA MET A 247 35.51 17.18 -11.57
C MET A 247 33.98 17.24 -11.40
N ILE A 248 33.35 16.18 -10.92
CA ILE A 248 31.88 16.14 -10.78
C ILE A 248 31.55 16.35 -9.31
N PRO A 249 30.84 17.44 -8.94
CA PRO A 249 30.41 17.68 -7.57
C PRO A 249 29.45 16.56 -7.12
N THR A 250 29.55 16.19 -5.86
CA THR A 250 28.64 15.21 -5.26
C THR A 250 27.23 15.81 -5.13
N PRO A 251 26.16 15.01 -5.19
CA PRO A 251 24.79 15.51 -5.07
C PRO A 251 24.55 16.38 -3.83
N SER A 252 25.23 16.11 -2.74
CA SER A 252 25.19 16.89 -1.50
C SER A 252 25.86 18.29 -1.61
N GLN A 253 26.74 18.49 -2.56
CA GLN A 253 27.41 19.79 -2.79
C GLN A 253 26.57 20.71 -3.69
N GLN A 254 25.68 20.15 -4.51
CA GLN A 254 24.78 20.94 -5.37
C GLN A 254 23.61 21.57 -4.62
N GLU A 255 23.21 21.00 -3.46
CA GLU A 255 22.17 21.60 -2.61
C GLU A 255 22.66 22.81 -1.82
N THR A 256 23.94 22.88 -1.46
CA THR A 256 24.53 24.01 -0.73
C THR A 256 24.77 25.23 -1.61
N ASP A 257 24.87 25.09 -2.93
CA ASP A 257 25.08 26.21 -3.85
C ASP A 257 23.76 26.86 -4.35
N GLN A 258 22.59 26.28 -3.99
CA GLN A 258 21.26 26.78 -4.37
C GLN A 258 20.44 27.32 -3.20
N SER A 259 20.99 27.40 -2.00
CA SER A 259 20.41 28.00 -0.80
C SER A 259 21.03 29.36 -0.56
#